data_f31131ca91a798947cd7024a182a1702
#
_entry.id   f31131ca91a798947cd7024a182a1702
#
_cell.length_a   1.000
_cell.length_b   1.000
_cell.length_c   1.000
_cell.angle_alpha   90.00
_cell.angle_beta   90.00
_cell.angle_gamma   90.00
#
_symmetry.space_group_name_H-M   'P 1'
#
loop_
_entity.id
_entity.type
_entity.pdbx_description
1 polymer ?
#
loop_
_entity_poly.entity_id
_entity_poly.type
_entity_poly.pdbx_seq_one_letter_code
_entity_poly.pdbx_strand_id
1 'polypeptide(L)'
;MLNSEFIKYGAVNLEDVTAIHLNGDFDSVLNLLQGQVTSDCTLINEQIGQISSLCNEKGFILCNFEIIFDQNKWLIIIESTLKDIFLNEITKFLPFYKVSAEILNNKVIGFTKNKEQVMLPNEHLILDSDIAYLTLSIDKNHEYQEDSHMLSKESWAINRKIMGDHQIELQETGK
;
A
#
# COMPACT_ATOMS: atom_id res chain seq x y z
N MET A 1 -20.35 -15.24 -0.93
CA MET A 1 -20.55 -14.61 -2.26
C MET A 1 -20.18 -13.16 -2.13
N LEU A 2 -19.14 -12.72 -2.82
CA LEU A 2 -18.81 -11.29 -2.92
C LEU A 2 -19.95 -10.60 -3.68
N ASN A 3 -20.53 -9.56 -3.11
CA ASN A 3 -21.64 -8.84 -3.71
C ASN A 3 -21.08 -7.92 -4.80
N SER A 4 -20.96 -8.45 -6.02
CA SER A 4 -20.48 -7.71 -7.20
C SER A 4 -21.26 -6.42 -7.49
N GLU A 5 -22.51 -6.33 -7.06
CA GLU A 5 -23.38 -5.17 -7.22
C GLU A 5 -22.87 -3.91 -6.50
N PHE A 6 -22.03 -4.06 -5.46
CA PHE A 6 -21.52 -2.93 -4.67
C PHE A 6 -20.12 -2.47 -5.10
N ILE A 7 -19.42 -3.25 -5.94
CA ILE A 7 -18.10 -2.86 -6.43
C ILE A 7 -18.25 -1.81 -7.53
N LYS A 8 -17.57 -0.68 -7.34
CA LYS A 8 -17.48 0.39 -8.32
C LYS A 8 -16.09 0.43 -8.93
N TYR A 9 -16.03 0.42 -10.24
CA TYR A 9 -14.78 0.47 -11.01
C TYR A 9 -14.36 1.91 -11.28
N GLY A 10 -13.08 2.17 -11.30
CA GLY A 10 -12.52 3.48 -11.59
C GLY A 10 -11.25 3.77 -10.81
N ALA A 11 -10.84 5.03 -10.83
CA ALA A 11 -9.65 5.52 -10.15
C ALA A 11 -9.99 6.49 -9.02
N VAL A 12 -9.12 6.58 -8.02
CA VAL A 12 -9.23 7.52 -6.91
C VAL A 12 -7.87 8.12 -6.57
N ASN A 13 -7.81 9.43 -6.34
CA ASN A 13 -6.64 10.07 -5.75
C ASN A 13 -6.68 9.87 -4.23
N LEU A 14 -5.69 9.16 -3.71
CA LEU A 14 -5.57 8.83 -2.29
C LEU A 14 -4.81 9.95 -1.54
N GLU A 15 -5.49 11.06 -1.28
CA GLU A 15 -4.90 12.23 -0.61
C GLU A 15 -4.54 11.99 0.86
N ASP A 16 -5.17 10.98 1.49
CA ASP A 16 -5.00 10.66 2.91
C ASP A 16 -3.91 9.61 3.15
N VAL A 17 -3.16 9.23 2.12
CA VAL A 17 -2.04 8.32 2.25
C VAL A 17 -0.71 9.01 1.99
N THR A 18 0.34 8.47 2.60
CA THR A 18 1.72 8.92 2.46
C THR A 18 2.56 7.80 1.87
N ALA A 19 3.40 8.12 0.91
CA ALA A 19 4.42 7.22 0.40
C ALA A 19 5.74 7.45 1.14
N ILE A 20 6.33 6.38 1.69
CA ILE A 20 7.63 6.41 2.37
C ILE A 20 8.60 5.54 1.57
N HIS A 21 9.70 6.12 1.13
CA HIS A 21 10.80 5.40 0.49
C HIS A 21 11.75 4.85 1.54
N LEU A 22 11.96 3.54 1.55
CA LEU A 22 13.03 2.88 2.29
C LEU A 22 14.25 2.80 1.38
N ASN A 23 15.23 3.66 1.64
CA ASN A 23 16.41 3.82 0.80
C ASN A 23 17.58 2.99 1.34
N GLY A 24 18.05 2.06 0.54
CA GLY A 24 19.15 1.13 0.81
C GLY A 24 19.35 0.22 -0.39
N ASP A 25 20.31 -0.67 -0.35
CA ASP A 25 20.40 -1.72 -1.37
C ASP A 25 19.20 -2.68 -1.25
N PHE A 26 18.88 -3.37 -2.36
CA PHE A 26 17.70 -4.23 -2.46
C PHE A 26 17.62 -5.26 -1.32
N ASP A 27 18.71 -5.99 -1.08
CA ASP A 27 18.73 -7.08 -0.09
C ASP A 27 18.65 -6.53 1.34
N SER A 28 19.28 -5.39 1.62
CA SER A 28 19.20 -4.75 2.93
C SER A 28 17.79 -4.32 3.28
N VAL A 29 17.08 -3.70 2.35
CA VAL A 29 15.66 -3.32 2.57
C VAL A 29 14.77 -4.55 2.67
N LEU A 30 14.96 -5.55 1.79
CA LEU A 30 14.21 -6.79 1.85
C LEU A 30 14.39 -7.50 3.19
N ASN A 31 15.62 -7.60 3.69
CA ASN A 31 15.91 -8.23 4.98
C ASN A 31 15.32 -7.45 6.16
N LEU A 32 15.35 -6.12 6.11
CA LEU A 32 14.66 -5.28 7.09
C LEU A 32 13.16 -5.58 7.11
N LEU A 33 12.51 -5.57 5.95
CA LEU A 33 11.08 -5.81 5.84
C LEU A 33 10.71 -7.22 6.30
N GLN A 34 11.42 -8.26 5.83
CA GLN A 34 11.20 -9.66 6.26
C GLN A 34 11.32 -9.86 7.77
N GLY A 35 12.16 -9.06 8.42
CA GLY A 35 12.34 -9.13 9.87
C GLY A 35 11.31 -8.36 10.70
N GLN A 36 10.57 -7.42 10.10
CA GLN A 36 9.74 -6.47 10.84
C GLN A 36 8.25 -6.52 10.48
N VAL A 37 7.89 -6.95 9.28
CA VAL A 37 6.51 -6.91 8.80
C VAL A 37 5.90 -8.31 8.71
N THR A 38 4.57 -8.38 8.59
CA THR A 38 3.83 -9.64 8.66
C THR A 38 3.72 -10.39 7.33
N SER A 39 3.99 -9.73 6.20
CA SER A 39 3.89 -10.34 4.87
C SER A 39 5.22 -10.93 4.41
N ASP A 40 5.17 -11.85 3.44
CA ASP A 40 6.34 -12.35 2.74
C ASP A 40 6.77 -11.38 1.63
N CYS A 41 7.72 -10.50 1.94
CA CYS A 41 8.21 -9.49 1.01
C CYS A 41 9.01 -10.06 -0.18
N THR A 42 9.39 -11.35 -0.15
CA THR A 42 10.05 -12.00 -1.30
C THR A 42 9.12 -12.17 -2.50
N LEU A 43 7.81 -12.07 -2.29
CA LEU A 43 6.79 -12.15 -3.33
C LEU A 43 6.53 -10.81 -4.04
N ILE A 44 7.08 -9.72 -3.51
CA ILE A 44 6.91 -8.37 -4.07
C ILE A 44 7.84 -8.20 -5.27
N ASN A 45 7.31 -7.60 -6.34
CA ASN A 45 8.06 -7.24 -7.54
C ASN A 45 7.48 -5.95 -8.16
N GLU A 46 7.96 -5.56 -9.35
CA GLU A 46 7.52 -4.34 -10.05
C GLU A 46 6.01 -4.28 -10.38
N GLN A 47 5.30 -5.39 -10.29
CA GLN A 47 3.86 -5.46 -10.59
C GLN A 47 3.00 -5.95 -9.43
N ILE A 48 3.61 -6.58 -8.43
CA ILE A 48 2.91 -7.19 -7.30
C ILE A 48 3.39 -6.52 -6.03
N GLY A 49 2.49 -5.84 -5.34
CA GLY A 49 2.66 -5.38 -3.98
C GLY A 49 2.00 -6.31 -2.97
N GLN A 50 2.07 -5.97 -1.71
CA GLN A 50 1.41 -6.70 -0.63
C GLN A 50 0.86 -5.77 0.44
N ILE A 51 -0.28 -6.15 1.00
CA ILE A 51 -0.78 -5.59 2.25
C ILE A 51 0.01 -6.24 3.38
N SER A 52 0.46 -5.43 4.32
CA SER A 52 1.27 -5.87 5.44
C SER A 52 0.94 -5.08 6.70
N SER A 53 1.48 -5.53 7.80
CA SER A 53 1.31 -4.88 9.10
C SER A 53 2.62 -4.85 9.87
N LEU A 54 2.75 -3.88 10.76
CA LEU A 54 3.79 -3.81 11.76
C LEU A 54 3.20 -4.13 13.12
N CYS A 55 3.86 -5.01 13.88
CA CYS A 55 3.41 -5.43 15.20
C CYS A 55 4.39 -4.96 16.27
N ASN A 56 3.89 -4.77 17.49
CA ASN A 56 4.73 -4.60 18.66
C ASN A 56 5.31 -5.94 19.16
N GLU A 57 6.14 -5.89 20.20
CA GLU A 57 6.79 -7.06 20.80
C GLU A 57 5.79 -8.11 21.36
N LYS A 58 4.55 -7.70 21.63
CA LYS A 58 3.47 -8.57 22.11
C LYS A 58 2.63 -9.16 20.98
N GLY A 59 2.94 -8.84 19.74
CA GLY A 59 2.21 -9.28 18.55
C GLY A 59 0.94 -8.50 18.24
N PHE A 60 0.69 -7.36 18.90
CA PHE A 60 -0.42 -6.48 18.54
C PHE A 60 -0.07 -5.63 17.34
N ILE A 61 -1.00 -5.53 16.38
CA ILE A 61 -0.83 -4.71 15.19
C ILE A 61 -0.80 -3.23 15.60
N LEU A 62 0.22 -2.53 15.18
CA LEU A 62 0.39 -1.08 15.38
C LEU A 62 -0.16 -0.28 14.20
N CYS A 63 0.13 -0.72 12.99
CA CYS A 63 -0.37 -0.13 11.75
C CYS A 63 -0.35 -1.17 10.63
N ASN A 64 -1.18 -0.95 9.63
CA ASN A 64 -1.15 -1.67 8.37
C ASN A 64 -0.87 -0.70 7.21
N PHE A 65 -0.37 -1.24 6.12
CA PHE A 65 0.10 -0.48 4.96
C PHE A 65 0.25 -1.42 3.77
N GLU A 66 0.44 -0.86 2.59
CA GLU A 66 0.89 -1.60 1.42
C GLU A 66 2.40 -1.44 1.23
N ILE A 67 3.03 -2.48 0.70
CA ILE A 67 4.42 -2.47 0.27
C ILE A 67 4.44 -2.70 -1.23
N ILE A 68 5.07 -1.79 -1.96
CA ILE A 68 5.29 -1.91 -3.40
C ILE A 68 6.76 -1.71 -3.73
N PHE A 69 7.19 -2.29 -4.85
CA PHE A 69 8.52 -2.09 -5.41
C PHE A 69 8.37 -1.42 -6.77
N ASP A 70 8.76 -0.15 -6.88
CA ASP A 70 8.55 0.68 -8.05
C ASP A 70 9.85 1.34 -8.49
N GLN A 71 10.29 1.08 -9.72
CA GLN A 71 11.51 1.64 -10.31
C GLN A 71 12.73 1.52 -9.39
N ASN A 72 13.00 0.31 -8.92
CA ASN A 72 14.08 -0.02 -7.97
C ASN A 72 13.95 0.66 -6.59
N LYS A 73 12.76 1.04 -6.17
CA LYS A 73 12.50 1.64 -4.87
C LYS A 73 11.48 0.83 -4.08
N TRP A 74 11.81 0.53 -2.84
CA TRP A 74 10.87 -0.01 -1.87
C TRP A 74 10.04 1.13 -1.29
N LEU A 75 8.74 1.06 -1.44
CA LEU A 75 7.80 2.08 -0.99
C LEU A 75 6.77 1.49 -0.03
N ILE A 76 6.57 2.18 1.08
CA ILE A 76 5.48 1.92 2.02
C ILE A 76 4.38 2.93 1.72
N ILE A 77 3.18 2.44 1.44
CA ILE A 77 2.00 3.27 1.21
C ILE A 77 1.12 3.13 2.45
N ILE A 78 1.01 4.17 3.22
CA ILE A 78 0.39 4.15 4.54
C ILE A 78 -0.58 5.32 4.71
N GLU A 79 -1.66 5.10 5.44
CA GLU A 79 -2.54 6.19 5.86
C GLU A 79 -1.75 7.24 6.64
N SER A 80 -1.91 8.51 6.27
CA SER A 80 -1.08 9.60 6.80
C SER A 80 -1.18 9.77 8.32
N THR A 81 -2.30 9.37 8.91
CA THR A 81 -2.52 9.36 10.37
C THR A 81 -1.70 8.30 11.11
N LEU A 82 -1.31 7.22 10.41
CA LEU A 82 -0.51 6.11 10.96
C LEU A 82 0.99 6.24 10.66
N LYS A 83 1.38 7.19 9.82
CA LYS A 83 2.75 7.38 9.35
C LYS A 83 3.76 7.50 10.50
N ASP A 84 3.46 8.30 11.51
CA ASP A 84 4.38 8.54 12.61
C ASP A 84 4.55 7.30 13.50
N ILE A 85 3.52 6.48 13.64
CA ILE A 85 3.59 5.18 14.34
C ILE A 85 4.56 4.27 13.59
N PHE A 86 4.41 4.15 12.28
CA PHE A 86 5.31 3.35 11.45
C PHE A 86 6.75 3.84 11.55
N LEU A 87 7.00 5.14 11.35
CA LEU A 87 8.35 5.72 11.38
C LEU A 87 9.00 5.56 12.75
N ASN A 88 8.29 5.76 13.85
CA ASN A 88 8.83 5.60 15.20
C ASN A 88 9.27 4.16 15.48
N GLU A 89 8.53 3.17 14.98
CA GLU A 89 8.88 1.76 15.17
C GLU A 89 10.01 1.33 14.24
N ILE A 90 9.91 1.60 12.93
CA ILE A 90 10.89 1.10 11.96
C ILE A 90 12.27 1.75 12.14
N THR A 91 12.33 3.01 12.57
CA THR A 91 13.58 3.75 12.77
C THR A 91 14.52 3.06 13.76
N LYS A 92 14.02 2.29 14.71
CA LYS A 92 14.82 1.49 15.65
C LYS A 92 15.71 0.47 14.93
N PHE A 93 15.31 0.01 13.77
CA PHE A 93 15.97 -1.06 13.01
C PHE A 93 16.78 -0.55 11.81
N LEU A 94 16.46 0.62 11.28
CA LEU A 94 17.10 1.16 10.07
C LEU A 94 18.65 1.12 10.12
N PRO A 95 19.34 1.52 11.23
CA PRO A 95 20.80 1.53 11.26
C PRO A 95 21.41 0.13 11.12
N PHE A 96 20.75 -0.91 11.63
CA PHE A 96 21.25 -2.29 11.56
C PHE A 96 21.31 -2.82 10.15
N TYR A 97 20.39 -2.35 9.29
CA TYR A 97 20.28 -2.74 7.89
C TYR A 97 20.90 -1.72 6.93
N LYS A 98 21.46 -0.61 7.42
CA LYS A 98 21.99 0.51 6.61
C LYS A 98 20.93 1.07 5.65
N VAL A 99 19.70 1.18 6.12
CA VAL A 99 18.56 1.73 5.41
C VAL A 99 18.20 3.09 6.00
N SER A 100 17.67 3.98 5.19
CA SER A 100 17.05 5.23 5.63
C SER A 100 15.59 5.31 5.14
N ALA A 101 14.77 6.13 5.79
CA ALA A 101 13.39 6.34 5.40
C ALA A 101 13.18 7.80 4.99
N GLU A 102 12.51 8.02 3.87
CA GLU A 102 12.22 9.34 3.31
C GLU A 102 10.74 9.43 2.93
N ILE A 103 10.07 10.50 3.36
CA ILE A 103 8.68 10.79 2.96
C ILE A 103 8.68 11.40 1.57
N LEU A 104 7.90 10.82 0.65
CA LEU A 104 7.74 11.33 -0.70
C LEU A 104 6.48 12.20 -0.82
N ASN A 105 6.57 13.26 -1.63
CA ASN A 105 5.45 14.16 -1.96
C ASN A 105 4.71 13.75 -3.24
N ASN A 106 4.73 12.46 -3.57
CA ASN A 106 4.05 11.94 -4.74
C ASN A 106 2.58 11.65 -4.45
N LYS A 107 1.72 11.85 -5.44
CA LYS A 107 0.34 11.38 -5.37
C LYS A 107 0.28 9.87 -5.50
N VAL A 108 -0.60 9.25 -4.73
CA VAL A 108 -0.92 7.83 -4.85
C VAL A 108 -2.30 7.69 -5.46
N ILE A 109 -2.38 6.94 -6.55
CA ILE A 109 -3.64 6.68 -7.26
C ILE A 109 -4.02 5.22 -7.02
N GLY A 110 -5.25 5.00 -6.57
CA GLY A 110 -5.84 3.67 -6.47
C GLY A 110 -6.75 3.38 -7.66
N PHE A 111 -6.74 2.16 -8.16
CA PHE A 111 -7.63 1.72 -9.23
C PHE A 111 -8.38 0.47 -8.80
N THR A 112 -9.69 0.47 -9.06
CA THR A 112 -10.51 -0.75 -9.03
C THR A 112 -10.83 -1.12 -10.47
N LYS A 113 -10.41 -2.30 -10.89
CA LYS A 113 -10.58 -2.81 -12.25
C LYS A 113 -11.36 -4.12 -12.26
N ASN A 114 -12.17 -4.32 -13.30
CA ASN A 114 -12.76 -5.63 -13.55
C ASN A 114 -11.72 -6.59 -14.17
N LYS A 115 -12.04 -7.86 -14.23
CA LYS A 115 -11.11 -8.91 -14.70
C LYS A 115 -10.75 -8.83 -16.19
N GLU A 116 -11.48 -8.07 -16.98
CA GLU A 116 -11.24 -7.87 -18.42
C GLU A 116 -10.28 -6.70 -18.69
N GLN A 117 -10.13 -5.79 -17.73
CA GLN A 117 -9.24 -4.63 -17.84
C GLN A 117 -7.79 -5.04 -17.62
N VAL A 118 -6.89 -4.47 -18.42
CA VAL A 118 -5.45 -4.74 -18.31
C VAL A 118 -4.82 -3.85 -17.25
N MET A 119 -3.93 -4.41 -16.46
CA MET A 119 -3.08 -3.68 -15.54
C MET A 119 -1.98 -2.94 -16.32
N LEU A 120 -1.79 -1.67 -16.03
CA LEU A 120 -0.72 -0.87 -16.66
C LEU A 120 0.65 -1.17 -16.04
N PRO A 121 1.76 -0.92 -16.77
CA PRO A 121 3.11 -1.25 -16.28
C PRO A 121 3.53 -0.54 -14.98
N ASN A 122 2.93 0.61 -14.68
CA ASN A 122 3.20 1.40 -13.47
C ASN A 122 2.18 1.14 -12.34
N GLU A 123 1.33 0.14 -12.49
CA GLU A 123 0.38 -0.27 -11.48
C GLU A 123 0.91 -1.49 -10.72
N HIS A 124 0.66 -1.51 -9.42
CA HIS A 124 1.04 -2.59 -8.52
C HIS A 124 -0.22 -3.26 -7.99
N LEU A 125 -0.38 -4.54 -8.25
CA LEU A 125 -1.49 -5.35 -7.78
C LEU A 125 -1.42 -5.49 -6.25
N ILE A 126 -2.50 -5.12 -5.56
CA ILE A 126 -2.60 -5.20 -4.09
C ILE A 126 -3.62 -6.24 -3.64
N LEU A 127 -4.78 -6.26 -4.27
CA LEU A 127 -5.83 -7.22 -3.99
C LEU A 127 -6.36 -7.81 -5.29
N ASP A 128 -6.57 -9.11 -5.28
CA ASP A 128 -7.17 -9.85 -6.39
C ASP A 128 -8.31 -10.74 -5.89
N SER A 129 -9.43 -10.70 -6.59
CA SER A 129 -10.61 -11.53 -6.32
C SER A 129 -11.18 -12.09 -7.61
N ASP A 130 -12.21 -12.91 -7.53
CA ASP A 130 -12.87 -13.50 -8.72
C ASP A 130 -13.53 -12.46 -9.63
N ILE A 131 -13.89 -11.28 -9.09
CA ILE A 131 -14.71 -10.27 -9.79
C ILE A 131 -13.96 -8.98 -10.10
N ALA A 132 -12.93 -8.64 -9.32
CA ALA A 132 -12.20 -7.39 -9.45
C ALA A 132 -10.78 -7.53 -8.94
N TYR A 133 -9.93 -6.56 -9.26
CA TYR A 133 -8.64 -6.37 -8.64
C TYR A 133 -8.39 -4.89 -8.33
N LEU A 134 -7.59 -4.66 -7.28
CA LEU A 134 -7.17 -3.33 -6.86
C LEU A 134 -5.68 -3.17 -7.11
N THR A 135 -5.32 -2.02 -7.69
CA THR A 135 -3.93 -1.64 -7.90
C THR A 135 -3.63 -0.27 -7.34
N LEU A 136 -2.36 -0.03 -7.05
CA LEU A 136 -1.82 1.28 -6.71
C LEU A 136 -0.81 1.73 -7.75
N SER A 137 -0.74 3.03 -7.98
CA SER A 137 0.29 3.68 -8.81
C SER A 137 0.79 4.94 -8.12
N ILE A 138 2.07 5.24 -8.31
CA ILE A 138 2.68 6.50 -7.87
C ILE A 138 2.69 7.48 -9.05
N ASP A 139 1.95 8.57 -8.94
CA ASP A 139 1.96 9.63 -9.94
C ASP A 139 3.17 10.54 -9.73
N LYS A 140 4.18 10.38 -10.58
CA LYS A 140 5.46 11.12 -10.50
C LYS A 140 5.44 12.45 -11.22
N ASN A 141 4.61 12.59 -12.26
CA ASN A 141 4.65 13.71 -13.19
C ASN A 141 3.40 14.58 -13.15
N HIS A 142 2.47 14.33 -12.23
CA HIS A 142 1.12 14.93 -12.25
C HIS A 142 0.38 14.72 -13.57
N GLU A 143 0.71 13.63 -14.28
CA GLU A 143 0.16 13.28 -15.59
C GLU A 143 -1.21 12.59 -15.52
N TYR A 144 -1.62 12.20 -14.31
CA TYR A 144 -2.94 11.62 -14.13
C TYR A 144 -3.99 12.71 -14.36
N GLN A 145 -4.52 12.73 -15.58
CA GLN A 145 -5.66 13.57 -15.94
C GLN A 145 -6.93 12.95 -15.35
N GLU A 146 -7.73 13.77 -14.69
CA GLU A 146 -9.02 13.39 -14.08
C GLU A 146 -10.09 12.99 -15.11
N ASP A 147 -9.71 12.32 -16.20
CA ASP A 147 -10.64 11.88 -17.22
C ASP A 147 -11.30 10.55 -16.84
N SER A 148 -12.60 10.66 -16.67
CA SER A 148 -13.62 9.60 -16.63
C SER A 148 -13.51 8.54 -15.52
N HIS A 149 -14.53 8.49 -14.70
CA HIS A 149 -14.79 7.51 -13.64
C HIS A 149 -13.91 7.65 -12.39
N MET A 150 -13.87 8.87 -11.83
CA MET A 150 -13.31 9.07 -10.49
C MET A 150 -14.21 8.38 -9.46
N LEU A 151 -13.60 7.50 -8.67
CA LEU A 151 -14.23 6.93 -7.49
C LEU A 151 -14.19 7.93 -6.33
N SER A 152 -15.22 7.92 -5.49
CA SER A 152 -15.12 8.54 -4.18
C SER A 152 -14.23 7.70 -3.25
N LYS A 153 -13.68 8.33 -2.21
CA LYS A 153 -12.91 7.64 -1.17
C LYS A 153 -13.74 6.57 -0.46
N GLU A 154 -15.04 6.86 -0.26
CA GLU A 154 -15.99 5.90 0.35
C GLU A 154 -16.16 4.66 -0.54
N SER A 155 -16.30 4.85 -1.85
CA SER A 155 -16.39 3.72 -2.79
C SER A 155 -15.11 2.88 -2.80
N TRP A 156 -13.95 3.52 -2.75
CA TRP A 156 -12.66 2.84 -2.61
C TRP A 156 -12.58 2.00 -1.33
N ALA A 157 -12.94 2.60 -0.19
CA ALA A 157 -12.94 1.91 1.10
C ALA A 157 -13.93 0.73 1.12
N ILE A 158 -15.11 0.89 0.52
CA ILE A 158 -16.10 -0.19 0.38
C ILE A 158 -15.54 -1.32 -0.49
N ASN A 159 -14.93 -1.01 -1.65
CA ASN A 159 -14.31 -2.00 -2.51
C ASN A 159 -13.26 -2.83 -1.76
N ARG A 160 -12.39 -2.18 -1.00
CA ARG A 160 -11.37 -2.85 -0.18
C ARG A 160 -12.00 -3.81 0.84
N LYS A 161 -13.00 -3.36 1.58
CA LYS A 161 -13.70 -4.20 2.56
C LYS A 161 -14.41 -5.40 1.93
N ILE A 162 -15.06 -5.20 0.79
CA ILE A 162 -15.70 -6.29 0.04
C ILE A 162 -14.68 -7.32 -0.42
N MET A 163 -13.49 -6.89 -0.81
CA MET A 163 -12.41 -7.75 -1.28
C MET A 163 -11.57 -8.38 -0.15
N GLY A 164 -11.91 -8.11 1.11
CA GLY A 164 -11.31 -8.76 2.27
C GLY A 164 -10.15 -7.98 2.91
N ASP A 165 -9.98 -6.72 2.56
CA ASP A 165 -9.02 -5.87 3.25
C ASP A 165 -9.64 -5.24 4.50
N HIS A 166 -9.00 -5.44 5.63
CA HIS A 166 -9.41 -4.89 6.93
C HIS A 166 -8.35 -3.90 7.40
N GLN A 167 -8.51 -2.63 7.01
CA GLN A 167 -7.64 -1.57 7.49
C GLN A 167 -7.89 -1.28 8.98
N ILE A 168 -6.80 -1.02 9.69
CA ILE A 168 -6.83 -0.57 11.09
C ILE A 168 -6.85 0.94 11.13
N GLU A 169 -7.81 1.51 11.85
CA GLU A 169 -7.88 2.93 12.12
C GLU A 169 -7.01 3.29 13.35
N LEU A 170 -6.62 4.57 13.45
CA LEU A 170 -5.73 5.05 14.52
C LEU A 170 -6.23 4.69 15.94
N GLN A 171 -7.55 4.70 16.16
CA GLN A 171 -8.16 4.34 17.45
C GLN A 171 -8.08 2.85 17.79
N GLU A 172 -7.74 2.00 16.82
CA GLU A 172 -7.65 0.55 17.00
C GLU A 172 -6.20 0.09 17.19
N THR A 173 -5.23 0.99 17.00
CA THR A 173 -3.81 0.67 17.13
C THR A 173 -3.45 0.25 18.55
N GLY A 174 -2.69 -0.82 18.67
CA GLY A 174 -2.16 -1.29 19.96
C GLY A 174 -3.17 -2.00 20.87
N LYS A 175 -4.33 -2.39 20.36
CA LYS A 175 -5.33 -3.16 21.11
C LYS A 175 -5.07 -4.65 21.05
#